data_12b3c0bdc8c496c9851e8072e65d8c77
#
_entry.id   12b3c0bdc8c496c9851e8072e65d8c77
#
_cell.length_a   1.000
_cell.length_b   1.000
_cell.length_c   1.000
_cell.angle_alpha   90.00
_cell.angle_beta   90.00
_cell.angle_gamma   90.00
#
_symmetry.space_group_name_H-M   'P 1'
#
loop_
_entity.id
_entity.type
_entity.pdbx_description
1 polymer ?
#
loop_
_entity_poly.entity_id
_entity_poly.type
_entity_poly.pdbx_seq_one_letter_code
_entity_poly.pdbx_strand_id
1 'polypeptide(L)'
;QTVNPPNASVGTAQLGSEAVTNAKVASTVITGQTAETSIATDDLILLSDTSASGALRKMTRANFVSGIGGTNTPAFEAYSASDQAVSSDQTTKIVFGTEAYDSDGKFASSRFTPTVAGKYYIYSSVQTRTGLNGFQYAEMFIYKNGSSYKTTMKDNRENFAGYYNNVEIDAIMDLDDNDYVEIYVTLSYVANFQNAAGYKSSVKSTYFGGYKLIT
;
A
#
# COMPACT_ATOMS: atom_id res chain seq x y z
N GLN A 1 14.14 -67.54 -1.85
CA GLN A 1 14.78 -67.02 -0.63
C GLN A 1 14.84 -65.50 -0.77
N THR A 2 14.10 -64.78 0.05
CA THR A 2 14.30 -63.35 0.24
C THR A 2 15.57 -63.16 1.05
N VAL A 3 16.64 -62.79 0.38
CA VAL A 3 17.90 -62.39 1.03
C VAL A 3 17.62 -61.03 1.69
N ASN A 4 17.46 -61.00 3.01
CA ASN A 4 17.41 -59.74 3.74
C ASN A 4 18.84 -59.20 3.89
N PRO A 5 19.22 -58.11 3.22
CA PRO A 5 20.56 -57.61 3.32
C PRO A 5 20.88 -57.16 4.74
N PRO A 6 22.12 -57.25 5.23
CA PRO A 6 22.51 -56.75 6.53
C PRO A 6 22.13 -55.25 6.68
N ASN A 7 21.83 -54.82 7.92
CA ASN A 7 21.57 -53.41 8.21
C ASN A 7 22.68 -52.54 7.64
N ALA A 8 22.32 -51.43 6.98
CA ALA A 8 23.18 -50.49 6.30
C ALA A 8 23.86 -50.99 5.01
N SER A 9 23.40 -52.10 4.42
CA SER A 9 23.97 -52.65 3.18
C SER A 9 23.29 -52.19 1.89
N VAL A 10 22.23 -51.36 2.00
CA VAL A 10 21.53 -50.82 0.83
C VAL A 10 22.12 -49.46 0.48
N GLY A 11 23.02 -49.44 -0.48
CA GLY A 11 23.55 -48.20 -1.06
C GLY A 11 22.69 -47.71 -2.22
N THR A 12 23.05 -46.57 -2.80
CA THR A 12 22.34 -45.97 -3.95
C THR A 12 22.28 -46.89 -5.19
N ALA A 13 23.27 -47.72 -5.38
CA ALA A 13 23.32 -48.68 -6.49
C ALA A 13 22.32 -49.85 -6.36
N GLN A 14 21.81 -50.13 -5.15
CA GLN A 14 20.84 -51.19 -4.89
C GLN A 14 19.38 -50.68 -5.00
N LEU A 15 19.17 -49.36 -5.05
CA LEU A 15 17.88 -48.78 -5.31
C LEU A 15 17.71 -48.51 -6.79
N GLY A 16 16.90 -49.28 -7.46
CA GLY A 16 16.54 -49.00 -8.87
C GLY A 16 15.83 -47.65 -9.01
N SER A 17 15.75 -47.18 -10.25
CA SER A 17 14.95 -46.00 -10.56
C SER A 17 13.51 -46.18 -10.05
N GLU A 18 12.98 -45.18 -9.37
CA GLU A 18 11.61 -45.20 -8.77
C GLU A 18 11.37 -46.27 -7.70
N ALA A 19 12.42 -46.89 -7.16
CA ALA A 19 12.30 -47.94 -6.14
C ALA A 19 11.66 -47.43 -4.83
N VAL A 20 11.81 -46.13 -4.51
CA VAL A 20 11.16 -45.47 -3.35
C VAL A 20 9.94 -44.67 -3.86
N THR A 21 8.79 -45.31 -3.82
CA THR A 21 7.53 -44.70 -4.21
C THR A 21 6.86 -44.02 -3.01
N ASN A 22 5.85 -43.20 -3.25
CA ASN A 22 5.05 -42.57 -2.21
C ASN A 22 4.47 -43.56 -1.18
N ALA A 23 4.07 -44.77 -1.63
CA ALA A 23 3.56 -45.84 -0.76
C ALA A 23 4.61 -46.42 0.20
N LYS A 24 5.91 -46.17 -0.07
CA LYS A 24 7.04 -46.67 0.75
C LYS A 24 7.56 -45.59 1.72
N VAL A 25 7.11 -44.38 1.58
CA VAL A 25 7.47 -43.25 2.47
C VAL A 25 6.37 -43.11 3.51
N ALA A 26 6.67 -43.46 4.76
CA ALA A 26 5.73 -43.29 5.84
C ALA A 26 5.44 -41.78 6.09
N SER A 27 4.21 -41.42 6.44
CA SER A 27 3.85 -40.06 6.78
C SER A 27 4.67 -39.47 7.94
N THR A 28 5.23 -40.33 8.78
CA THR A 28 6.13 -39.98 9.89
C THR A 28 7.46 -39.34 9.42
N VAL A 29 7.82 -39.46 8.13
CA VAL A 29 8.92 -38.68 7.56
C VAL A 29 8.70 -37.16 7.72
N ILE A 30 7.45 -36.72 7.74
CA ILE A 30 7.06 -35.33 8.00
C ILE A 30 6.55 -35.18 9.43
N THR A 31 5.55 -35.95 9.81
CA THR A 31 4.85 -35.78 11.10
C THR A 31 5.67 -36.19 12.34
N GLY A 32 6.72 -36.98 12.12
CA GLY A 32 7.65 -37.37 13.18
C GLY A 32 8.81 -36.40 13.42
N GLN A 33 8.89 -35.31 12.64
CA GLN A 33 9.93 -34.30 12.85
C GLN A 33 9.55 -33.34 13.96
N THR A 34 10.56 -32.77 14.62
CA THR A 34 10.35 -31.69 15.58
C THR A 34 9.77 -30.47 14.85
N ALA A 35 8.74 -29.87 15.42
CA ALA A 35 8.15 -28.66 14.86
C ALA A 35 9.15 -27.50 14.90
N GLU A 36 9.41 -26.89 13.75
CA GLU A 36 10.17 -25.65 13.65
C GLU A 36 9.22 -24.46 13.75
N THR A 37 9.48 -23.54 14.68
CA THR A 37 8.65 -22.35 14.94
C THR A 37 9.32 -21.05 14.55
N SER A 38 10.61 -21.10 14.17
CA SER A 38 11.40 -19.94 13.78
C SER A 38 12.23 -20.24 12.53
N ILE A 39 11.62 -20.02 11.38
CA ILE A 39 12.22 -20.35 10.08
C ILE A 39 13.14 -19.22 9.62
N ALA A 40 14.42 -19.52 9.40
CA ALA A 40 15.39 -18.60 8.81
C ALA A 40 15.11 -18.34 7.31
N THR A 41 15.63 -17.24 6.77
CA THR A 41 15.38 -16.84 5.36
C THR A 41 15.97 -17.79 4.34
N ASP A 42 17.02 -18.52 4.71
CA ASP A 42 17.77 -19.49 3.90
C ASP A 42 17.36 -20.96 4.13
N ASP A 43 16.43 -21.22 5.06
CA ASP A 43 15.86 -22.55 5.23
C ASP A 43 15.18 -23.04 3.94
N LEU A 44 15.25 -24.34 3.71
CA LEU A 44 14.89 -24.94 2.44
C LEU A 44 13.55 -25.67 2.51
N ILE A 45 12.72 -25.45 1.52
CA ILE A 45 11.46 -26.14 1.26
C ILE A 45 11.65 -27.03 0.04
N LEU A 46 11.25 -28.30 0.14
CA LEU A 46 11.24 -29.23 -0.98
C LEU A 46 9.91 -29.12 -1.72
N LEU A 47 9.95 -29.01 -3.04
CA LEU A 47 8.77 -28.95 -3.89
C LEU A 47 8.94 -29.82 -5.15
N SER A 48 7.79 -30.22 -5.74
CA SER A 48 7.76 -30.79 -7.08
C SER A 48 7.50 -29.67 -8.08
N ASP A 49 8.42 -29.45 -9.00
CA ASP A 49 8.37 -28.41 -10.00
C ASP A 49 7.67 -28.91 -11.26
N THR A 50 6.44 -28.43 -11.50
CA THR A 50 5.63 -28.78 -12.68
C THR A 50 6.24 -28.27 -13.97
N SER A 51 6.95 -27.13 -13.95
CA SER A 51 7.66 -26.59 -15.11
C SER A 51 8.87 -27.42 -15.49
N ALA A 52 9.41 -28.22 -14.56
CA ALA A 52 10.48 -29.16 -14.74
C ALA A 52 9.98 -30.62 -14.76
N SER A 53 8.79 -30.87 -15.31
CA SER A 53 8.17 -32.19 -15.44
C SER A 53 8.04 -32.95 -14.12
N GLY A 54 7.78 -32.25 -13.03
CA GLY A 54 7.61 -32.82 -11.70
C GLY A 54 8.92 -33.15 -10.97
N ALA A 55 10.07 -32.71 -11.47
CA ALA A 55 11.33 -32.89 -10.78
C ALA A 55 11.34 -32.24 -9.39
N LEU A 56 11.97 -32.91 -8.42
CA LEU A 56 12.16 -32.37 -7.10
C LEU A 56 13.14 -31.19 -7.13
N ARG A 57 12.73 -30.09 -6.58
CA ARG A 57 13.50 -28.84 -6.45
C ARG A 57 13.48 -28.35 -5.03
N LYS A 58 14.49 -27.59 -4.64
CA LYS A 58 14.52 -26.86 -3.37
C LYS A 58 14.25 -25.39 -3.61
N MET A 59 13.55 -24.76 -2.68
CA MET A 59 13.31 -23.33 -2.65
C MET A 59 13.65 -22.81 -1.26
N THR A 60 14.25 -21.63 -1.16
CA THR A 60 14.44 -20.98 0.13
C THR A 60 13.10 -20.45 0.67
N ARG A 61 12.97 -20.36 1.99
CA ARG A 61 11.82 -19.70 2.60
C ARG A 61 11.64 -18.28 2.05
N ALA A 62 12.72 -17.51 1.88
CA ALA A 62 12.64 -16.16 1.31
C ALA A 62 11.93 -16.13 -0.06
N ASN A 63 12.31 -17.04 -0.97
CA ASN A 63 11.68 -17.13 -2.28
C ASN A 63 10.23 -17.65 -2.21
N PHE A 64 9.94 -18.59 -1.33
CA PHE A 64 8.59 -19.10 -1.13
C PHE A 64 7.64 -18.00 -0.65
N VAL A 65 8.05 -17.22 0.35
CA VAL A 65 7.22 -16.13 0.91
C VAL A 65 7.10 -14.97 -0.07
N SER A 66 8.11 -14.68 -0.89
CA SER A 66 8.04 -13.62 -1.91
C SER A 66 6.98 -13.88 -2.99
N GLY A 67 6.63 -15.15 -3.21
CA GLY A 67 5.55 -15.56 -4.11
C GLY A 67 4.17 -15.64 -3.44
N ILE A 68 4.11 -15.49 -2.13
CA ILE A 68 2.86 -15.58 -1.33
C ILE A 68 2.57 -14.23 -0.71
N GLY A 69 1.74 -13.48 -1.34
CA GLY A 69 1.34 -12.16 -0.87
C GLY A 69 2.21 -11.05 -1.48
N GLY A 70 1.54 -10.07 -2.02
CA GLY A 70 2.15 -8.85 -2.51
C GLY A 70 2.64 -7.96 -1.36
N THR A 71 3.38 -6.95 -1.70
CA THR A 71 3.71 -5.85 -0.79
C THR A 71 2.68 -4.73 -0.97
N ASN A 72 2.40 -3.97 0.09
CA ASN A 72 1.56 -2.76 0.00
C ASN A 72 2.34 -1.59 -0.63
N THR A 73 3.25 -1.88 -1.55
CA THR A 73 4.05 -0.87 -2.26
C THR A 73 3.65 -0.80 -3.74
N PRO A 74 3.73 0.37 -4.37
CA PRO A 74 4.16 1.67 -3.79
C PRO A 74 3.25 2.18 -2.68
N ALA A 75 3.86 2.83 -1.69
CA ALA A 75 3.17 3.46 -0.57
C ALA A 75 3.86 4.79 -0.22
N PHE A 76 3.06 5.81 0.09
CA PHE A 76 3.59 7.14 0.43
C PHE A 76 2.69 7.85 1.44
N GLU A 77 3.26 8.80 2.13
CA GLU A 77 2.56 9.87 2.84
C GLU A 77 3.39 11.14 2.78
N ALA A 78 2.73 12.23 2.40
CA ALA A 78 3.31 13.56 2.39
C ALA A 78 2.38 14.55 3.10
N TYR A 79 2.95 15.62 3.63
CA TYR A 79 2.21 16.64 4.34
C TYR A 79 2.64 18.05 3.96
N SER A 80 1.77 19.01 4.23
CA SER A 80 2.07 20.43 4.05
C SER A 80 2.84 20.96 5.26
N ALA A 81 4.01 21.53 5.04
CA ALA A 81 4.83 22.15 6.08
C ALA A 81 4.58 23.66 6.23
N SER A 82 3.78 24.26 5.37
CA SER A 82 3.48 25.68 5.37
C SER A 82 2.05 25.95 4.90
N ASP A 83 1.54 27.10 5.28
CA ASP A 83 0.22 27.58 4.83
C ASP A 83 0.24 27.82 3.31
N GLN A 84 -0.87 27.45 2.65
CA GLN A 84 -1.13 27.74 1.25
C GLN A 84 -2.40 28.58 1.13
N ALA A 85 -2.30 29.70 0.43
CA ALA A 85 -3.47 30.52 0.13
C ALA A 85 -4.34 29.80 -0.93
N VAL A 86 -5.66 29.79 -0.66
CA VAL A 86 -6.67 29.31 -1.61
C VAL A 86 -7.67 30.44 -1.80
N SER A 87 -7.83 30.91 -3.04
CA SER A 87 -8.81 31.95 -3.34
C SER A 87 -10.24 31.41 -3.26
N SER A 88 -11.18 32.27 -2.80
CA SER A 88 -12.60 31.86 -2.70
C SER A 88 -13.12 31.39 -4.05
N ASP A 89 -13.88 30.28 -4.02
CA ASP A 89 -14.58 29.70 -5.15
C ASP A 89 -13.65 29.28 -6.31
N GLN A 90 -12.36 29.11 -6.01
CA GLN A 90 -11.37 28.60 -6.96
C GLN A 90 -10.88 27.23 -6.53
N THR A 91 -11.01 26.25 -7.42
CA THR A 91 -10.43 24.91 -7.22
C THR A 91 -8.92 24.99 -7.32
N THR A 92 -8.23 24.68 -6.24
CA THR A 92 -6.79 24.85 -6.09
C THR A 92 -6.14 23.53 -5.70
N LYS A 93 -5.07 23.16 -6.41
CA LYS A 93 -4.23 22.01 -6.03
C LYS A 93 -3.54 22.26 -4.70
N ILE A 94 -3.61 21.30 -3.80
CA ILE A 94 -2.92 21.38 -2.51
C ILE A 94 -1.46 20.94 -2.65
N VAL A 95 -0.57 21.70 -2.01
CA VAL A 95 0.86 21.44 -2.00
C VAL A 95 1.24 20.68 -0.74
N PHE A 96 1.76 19.48 -0.92
CA PHE A 96 2.36 18.65 0.13
C PHE A 96 3.86 18.62 -0.07
N GLY A 97 4.55 19.58 0.52
CA GLY A 97 5.98 19.85 0.27
C GLY A 97 6.95 18.97 1.05
N THR A 98 6.47 18.14 1.96
CA THR A 98 7.33 17.30 2.81
C THR A 98 6.82 15.87 2.82
N GLU A 99 7.67 14.94 2.42
CA GLU A 99 7.40 13.52 2.48
C GLU A 99 7.64 12.99 3.89
N ALA A 100 6.70 12.23 4.42
CA ALA A 100 6.90 11.44 5.64
C ALA A 100 7.60 10.14 5.28
N TYR A 101 7.15 9.52 4.20
CA TYR A 101 7.80 8.39 3.54
C TYR A 101 7.29 8.26 2.10
N ASP A 102 8.11 7.66 1.24
CA ASP A 102 7.77 7.19 -0.10
C ASP A 102 8.61 5.94 -0.38
N SER A 103 7.96 4.77 -0.43
CA SER A 103 8.67 3.48 -0.52
C SER A 103 9.40 3.27 -1.84
N ASP A 104 8.91 3.87 -2.91
CA ASP A 104 9.35 3.58 -4.27
C ASP A 104 9.68 4.86 -5.08
N GLY A 105 9.70 6.03 -4.44
CA GLY A 105 9.96 7.32 -5.11
C GLY A 105 8.85 7.68 -6.11
N LYS A 106 7.59 7.45 -5.76
CA LYS A 106 6.44 7.64 -6.66
C LYS A 106 5.62 8.88 -6.35
N PHE A 107 5.99 9.61 -5.32
CA PHE A 107 5.40 10.89 -4.98
C PHE A 107 6.35 12.04 -5.35
N ALA A 108 5.90 12.96 -6.18
CA ALA A 108 6.65 14.15 -6.54
C ALA A 108 5.72 15.30 -6.90
N SER A 109 6.09 16.54 -6.58
CA SER A 109 5.32 17.74 -6.94
C SER A 109 3.85 17.65 -6.50
N SER A 110 3.59 17.11 -5.31
CA SER A 110 2.23 16.88 -4.75
C SER A 110 1.34 16.02 -5.66
N ARG A 111 1.95 15.02 -6.27
CA ARG A 111 1.33 14.06 -7.17
C ARG A 111 1.87 12.67 -6.87
N PHE A 112 0.99 11.70 -6.77
CA PHE A 112 1.34 10.29 -6.72
C PHE A 112 1.17 9.67 -8.11
N THR A 113 2.21 9.02 -8.61
CA THR A 113 2.22 8.36 -9.93
C THR A 113 2.74 6.93 -9.75
N PRO A 114 1.86 5.96 -9.48
CA PRO A 114 2.29 4.57 -9.33
C PRO A 114 2.84 4.03 -10.65
N THR A 115 3.85 3.16 -10.57
CA THR A 115 4.39 2.43 -11.73
C THR A 115 4.00 0.96 -11.73
N VAL A 116 3.11 0.58 -10.85
CA VAL A 116 2.58 -0.78 -10.72
C VAL A 116 1.07 -0.70 -10.75
N ALA A 117 0.45 -1.30 -11.74
CA ALA A 117 -1.00 -1.35 -11.84
C ALA A 117 -1.64 -2.11 -10.65
N GLY A 118 -2.83 -1.71 -10.26
CA GLY A 118 -3.59 -2.38 -9.21
C GLY A 118 -4.55 -1.47 -8.45
N LYS A 119 -5.11 -2.01 -7.38
CA LYS A 119 -5.99 -1.25 -6.47
C LYS A 119 -5.17 -0.52 -5.42
N TYR A 120 -5.50 0.75 -5.23
CA TYR A 120 -4.83 1.62 -4.26
C TYR A 120 -5.86 2.20 -3.29
N TYR A 121 -5.54 2.20 -2.01
CA TYR A 121 -6.24 3.04 -1.06
C TYR A 121 -5.56 4.40 -1.01
N ILE A 122 -6.31 5.43 -1.34
CA ILE A 122 -5.88 6.82 -1.38
C ILE A 122 -6.63 7.57 -0.29
N TYR A 123 -5.94 8.38 0.49
CA TYR A 123 -6.53 9.17 1.58
C TYR A 123 -5.86 10.53 1.71
N SER A 124 -6.63 11.51 2.14
CA SER A 124 -6.12 12.85 2.42
C SER A 124 -7.00 13.58 3.42
N SER A 125 -6.37 14.46 4.19
CA SER A 125 -7.04 15.44 5.04
C SER A 125 -6.46 16.81 4.75
N VAL A 126 -7.32 17.82 4.67
CA VAL A 126 -6.92 19.20 4.52
C VAL A 126 -7.55 20.02 5.65
N GLN A 127 -6.69 20.58 6.49
CA GLN A 127 -7.13 21.53 7.50
C GLN A 127 -7.24 22.91 6.88
N THR A 128 -8.45 23.44 6.84
CA THR A 128 -8.71 24.79 6.39
C THR A 128 -8.76 25.75 7.58
N ARG A 129 -8.26 26.96 7.38
CA ARG A 129 -8.34 28.04 8.33
C ARG A 129 -8.91 29.27 7.65
N THR A 130 -9.99 29.80 8.18
CA THR A 130 -10.58 31.07 7.72
C THR A 130 -10.57 32.08 8.85
N GLY A 131 -10.63 33.36 8.52
CA GLY A 131 -10.87 34.39 9.53
C GLY A 131 -12.24 34.26 10.19
N LEU A 132 -12.46 34.97 11.28
CA LEU A 132 -13.71 34.94 12.02
C LEU A 132 -14.92 35.24 11.10
N ASN A 133 -15.92 34.39 11.13
CA ASN A 133 -17.26 34.56 10.54
C ASN A 133 -17.38 34.52 9.00
N GLY A 134 -16.52 33.79 8.27
CA GLY A 134 -16.60 33.82 6.81
C GLY A 134 -16.63 32.50 6.08
N PHE A 135 -16.46 31.39 6.76
CA PHE A 135 -16.38 30.08 6.11
C PHE A 135 -17.77 29.54 5.76
N GLN A 136 -18.03 29.35 4.47
CA GLN A 136 -19.30 28.81 3.99
C GLN A 136 -19.20 27.30 3.76
N TYR A 137 -18.27 26.87 2.91
CA TYR A 137 -18.01 25.44 2.68
C TYR A 137 -16.57 25.20 2.25
N ALA A 138 -16.12 23.97 2.44
CA ALA A 138 -14.94 23.41 1.82
C ALA A 138 -15.32 22.15 1.04
N GLU A 139 -14.96 22.11 -0.21
CA GLU A 139 -15.11 20.95 -1.06
C GLU A 139 -13.72 20.41 -1.41
N MET A 140 -13.51 19.13 -1.22
CA MET A 140 -12.24 18.45 -1.44
C MET A 140 -12.40 17.39 -2.51
N PHE A 141 -11.39 17.26 -3.36
CA PHE A 141 -11.42 16.38 -4.51
C PHE A 141 -10.19 15.50 -4.56
N ILE A 142 -10.38 14.24 -4.90
CA ILE A 142 -9.36 13.39 -5.49
C ILE A 142 -9.47 13.54 -7.00
N TYR A 143 -8.39 13.95 -7.65
CA TYR A 143 -8.27 13.99 -9.10
C TYR A 143 -7.46 12.79 -9.58
N LYS A 144 -7.96 12.14 -10.64
CA LYS A 144 -7.24 11.13 -11.41
C LYS A 144 -7.01 11.70 -12.82
N ASN A 145 -5.75 11.78 -13.24
CA ASN A 145 -5.38 12.25 -14.59
C ASN A 145 -5.96 13.62 -14.96
N GLY A 146 -5.97 14.54 -13.99
CA GLY A 146 -6.49 15.90 -14.19
C GLY A 146 -8.00 16.05 -14.16
N SER A 147 -8.75 14.97 -13.91
CA SER A 147 -10.21 14.99 -13.79
C SER A 147 -10.67 14.59 -12.39
N SER A 148 -11.73 15.21 -11.90
CA SER A 148 -12.31 14.87 -10.60
C SER A 148 -12.82 13.43 -10.60
N TYR A 149 -12.30 12.63 -9.68
CA TYR A 149 -12.67 11.23 -9.47
C TYR A 149 -13.67 11.08 -8.33
N LYS A 150 -13.40 11.76 -7.21
CA LYS A 150 -14.26 11.73 -6.02
C LYS A 150 -14.23 13.10 -5.36
N THR A 151 -15.35 13.47 -4.77
CA THR A 151 -15.50 14.72 -4.01
C THR A 151 -16.14 14.45 -2.66
N THR A 152 -15.82 15.30 -1.69
CA THR A 152 -16.50 15.42 -0.42
C THR A 152 -16.64 16.89 -0.06
N MET A 153 -17.67 17.27 0.68
CA MET A 153 -17.91 18.65 1.06
C MET A 153 -18.29 18.76 2.53
N LYS A 154 -17.76 19.77 3.18
CA LYS A 154 -18.18 20.22 4.49
C LYS A 154 -18.86 21.58 4.36
N ASP A 155 -20.15 21.61 4.60
CA ASP A 155 -20.98 22.81 4.57
C ASP A 155 -21.10 23.39 5.99
N ASN A 156 -20.78 24.66 6.15
CA ASN A 156 -20.85 25.39 7.41
C ASN A 156 -21.73 26.66 7.32
N ARG A 157 -22.56 26.77 6.28
CA ARG A 157 -23.39 27.98 6.03
C ARG A 157 -24.35 28.31 7.16
N GLU A 158 -24.76 27.32 7.93
CA GLU A 158 -25.68 27.51 9.07
C GLU A 158 -24.93 27.80 10.40
N ASN A 159 -23.62 27.55 10.45
CA ASN A 159 -22.84 27.70 11.68
C ASN A 159 -21.43 28.23 11.38
N PHE A 160 -21.28 29.52 11.26
CA PHE A 160 -20.04 30.22 10.90
C PHE A 160 -18.88 30.07 11.91
N ALA A 161 -19.07 29.33 12.99
CA ALA A 161 -18.14 29.26 14.13
C ALA A 161 -17.09 28.14 13.93
N GLY A 162 -16.11 28.35 13.08
CA GLY A 162 -14.99 27.42 12.99
C GLY A 162 -13.74 28.09 12.42
N TYR A 163 -12.80 28.44 13.28
CA TYR A 163 -11.51 28.97 12.85
C TYR A 163 -10.69 27.92 12.08
N TYR A 164 -10.79 26.65 12.47
CA TYR A 164 -10.18 25.50 11.82
C TYR A 164 -11.23 24.46 11.46
N ASN A 165 -11.19 23.97 10.25
CA ASN A 165 -12.03 22.87 9.78
C ASN A 165 -11.18 21.85 9.04
N ASN A 166 -11.37 20.57 9.32
CA ASN A 166 -10.79 19.49 8.56
C ASN A 166 -11.81 18.95 7.56
N VAL A 167 -11.37 18.77 6.34
CA VAL A 167 -12.09 18.02 5.30
C VAL A 167 -11.24 16.82 4.94
N GLU A 168 -11.88 15.67 4.90
CA GLU A 168 -11.21 14.39 4.68
C GLU A 168 -11.86 13.68 3.50
N ILE A 169 -11.03 12.97 2.73
CA ILE A 169 -11.48 12.17 1.60
C ILE A 169 -10.61 10.94 1.47
N ASP A 170 -11.24 9.83 1.12
CA ASP A 170 -10.55 8.59 0.79
C ASP A 170 -11.23 7.89 -0.39
N ALA A 171 -10.50 7.01 -1.06
CA ALA A 171 -11.03 6.17 -2.12
C ALA A 171 -10.20 4.90 -2.31
N ILE A 172 -10.85 3.83 -2.75
CA ILE A 172 -10.16 2.73 -3.41
C ILE A 172 -10.24 3.01 -4.91
N MET A 173 -9.08 3.04 -5.57
CA MET A 173 -8.94 3.39 -6.98
C MET A 173 -8.20 2.31 -7.74
N ASP A 174 -8.68 1.95 -8.93
CA ASP A 174 -7.88 1.21 -9.89
C ASP A 174 -6.94 2.20 -10.59
N LEU A 175 -5.64 2.00 -10.45
CA LEU A 175 -4.61 2.82 -11.07
C LEU A 175 -3.71 1.95 -11.95
N ASP A 176 -3.44 2.44 -13.16
CA ASP A 176 -2.42 1.90 -14.05
C ASP A 176 -1.06 2.57 -13.83
N ASP A 177 -0.03 2.07 -14.47
CA ASP A 177 1.35 2.53 -14.33
C ASP A 177 1.59 3.97 -14.86
N ASN A 178 0.65 4.53 -15.63
CA ASN A 178 0.68 5.89 -16.16
C ASN A 178 -0.33 6.83 -15.49
N ASP A 179 -1.16 6.30 -14.59
CA ASP A 179 -2.14 7.12 -13.87
C ASP A 179 -1.47 7.99 -12.81
N TYR A 180 -2.07 9.13 -12.52
CA TYR A 180 -1.65 9.94 -11.39
C TYR A 180 -2.83 10.48 -10.59
N VAL A 181 -2.55 10.71 -9.30
CA VAL A 181 -3.53 11.19 -8.33
C VAL A 181 -3.04 12.49 -7.68
N GLU A 182 -3.94 13.44 -7.54
CA GLU A 182 -3.70 14.75 -6.94
C GLU A 182 -4.88 15.15 -6.06
N ILE A 183 -4.64 16.04 -5.10
CA ILE A 183 -5.66 16.57 -4.21
C ILE A 183 -5.92 18.04 -4.51
N TYR A 184 -7.19 18.39 -4.65
CA TYR A 184 -7.64 19.76 -4.87
C TYR A 184 -8.68 20.15 -3.82
N VAL A 185 -8.80 21.43 -3.57
CA VAL A 185 -9.81 22.01 -2.66
C VAL A 185 -10.42 23.25 -3.28
N THR A 186 -11.72 23.41 -3.10
CA THR A 186 -12.44 24.66 -3.30
C THR A 186 -12.94 25.15 -1.94
N LEU A 187 -12.62 26.38 -1.59
CA LEU A 187 -13.13 27.05 -0.39
C LEU A 187 -14.07 28.17 -0.79
N SER A 188 -15.23 28.24 -0.15
CA SER A 188 -16.12 29.41 -0.27
C SER A 188 -16.18 30.17 1.03
N TYR A 189 -15.99 31.48 0.94
CA TYR A 189 -15.99 32.39 2.09
C TYR A 189 -16.44 33.81 1.69
N VAL A 190 -16.87 34.56 2.66
CA VAL A 190 -17.33 35.95 2.42
C VAL A 190 -16.13 36.85 2.11
N ALA A 191 -16.27 37.72 1.09
CA ALA A 191 -15.26 38.71 0.72
C ALA A 191 -14.79 39.55 1.89
N ASN A 192 -13.48 39.72 2.06
CA ASN A 192 -12.72 40.48 3.06
C ASN A 192 -11.93 39.65 4.09
N PHE A 193 -11.89 38.34 3.97
CA PHE A 193 -11.03 37.50 4.82
C PHE A 193 -9.89 36.88 4.00
N GLN A 194 -8.65 37.05 4.45
CA GLN A 194 -7.51 36.38 3.85
C GLN A 194 -7.47 34.94 4.34
N ASN A 195 -7.36 34.00 3.44
CA ASN A 195 -7.51 32.59 3.75
C ASN A 195 -6.30 31.79 3.28
N ALA A 196 -5.85 30.97 4.15
CA ALA A 196 -4.90 29.94 3.82
C ALA A 196 -5.57 28.58 4.06
N ALA A 197 -5.50 27.66 3.11
CA ALA A 197 -5.61 26.26 3.43
C ALA A 197 -4.40 25.99 4.29
N GLY A 198 -4.60 26.07 5.56
CA GLY A 198 -3.50 26.18 6.45
C GLY A 198 -3.32 24.94 7.27
N TYR A 199 -2.15 24.72 7.51
CA TYR A 199 -1.54 23.75 8.32
C TYR A 199 -1.21 24.33 9.70
N LYS A 200 -1.22 23.47 10.70
CA LYS A 200 -0.54 23.71 11.96
C LYS A 200 0.72 22.85 12.01
N SER A 201 1.89 23.47 11.90
CA SER A 201 3.20 22.83 11.64
C SER A 201 3.62 21.68 12.56
N SER A 202 3.00 21.55 13.71
CA SER A 202 3.38 20.55 14.69
C SER A 202 2.64 19.21 14.60
N VAL A 203 1.58 19.07 13.79
CA VAL A 203 0.66 17.93 13.88
C VAL A 203 0.24 17.30 12.54
N LYS A 204 0.89 17.64 11.42
CA LYS A 204 0.59 17.08 10.09
C LYS A 204 -0.92 17.00 9.80
N SER A 205 -1.65 18.09 10.02
CA SER A 205 -3.11 18.13 9.87
C SER A 205 -3.57 18.20 8.40
N THR A 206 -2.65 18.58 7.49
CA THR A 206 -2.87 18.55 6.05
C THR A 206 -1.89 17.56 5.45
N TYR A 207 -2.42 16.42 5.03
CA TYR A 207 -1.62 15.29 4.52
C TYR A 207 -2.32 14.60 3.35
N PHE A 208 -1.52 13.88 2.58
CA PHE A 208 -1.95 13.05 1.46
C PHE A 208 -1.14 11.77 1.47
N GLY A 209 -1.81 10.65 1.40
CA GLY A 209 -1.18 9.34 1.42
C GLY A 209 -1.92 8.31 0.59
N GLY A 210 -1.25 7.20 0.38
CA GLY A 210 -1.83 6.06 -0.30
C GLY A 210 -0.89 4.87 -0.32
N TYR A 211 -1.47 3.71 -0.58
CA TYR A 211 -0.72 2.46 -0.70
C TYR A 211 -1.47 1.46 -1.57
N LYS A 212 -0.69 0.59 -2.20
CA LYS A 212 -1.24 -0.51 -3.00
C LYS A 212 -1.91 -1.54 -2.09
N LEU A 213 -3.10 -1.99 -2.47
CA LEU A 213 -3.75 -3.13 -1.82
C LEU A 213 -3.15 -4.43 -2.33
N ILE A 214 -2.95 -5.37 -1.43
CA ILE A 214 -2.60 -6.75 -1.78
C ILE A 214 -3.86 -7.41 -2.34
N THR A 215 -3.82 -7.84 -3.60
CA THR A 215 -4.92 -8.51 -4.29
C THR A 215 -4.42 -9.80 -4.92
#